data_4ba08d21d74bb0b60d2a47251cbf341e
#
_entry.id   4ba08d21d74bb0b60d2a47251cbf341e
#
_cell.length_a   1.000
_cell.length_b   1.000
_cell.length_c   1.000
_cell.angle_alpha   90.00
_cell.angle_beta   90.00
_cell.angle_gamma   90.00
#
_symmetry.space_group_name_H-M   'P 1'
#
loop_
_entity.id
_entity.type
_entity.pdbx_description
1 polymer ?
#
loop_
_entity_poly.entity_id
_entity_poly.type
_entity_poly.pdbx_seq_one_letter_code
_entity_poly.pdbx_strand_id
1 'polypeptide(L)'
;LKTSAPALLGLASVDAERKEANEIFPVRPTVFVGVGGMGCATVINLRRRLVEGFGSCGSLPMIRTIVMDSDKHELRAATDRSDSGRIPPEDVVYIGLQKPENYRSQAREILRWMDRRWFYGLPKSQQTEGLRPLGRLAFIDHGNQIRAAIREAIES
;
A
#
# COMPACT_ATOMS: atom_id res chain seq x y z
N LEU A 1 -3.13 -11.27 -66.23
CA LEU A 1 -2.58 -11.30 -64.83
C LEU A 1 -3.16 -10.12 -64.06
N LYS A 2 -4.16 -10.41 -63.20
CA LYS A 2 -4.72 -9.43 -62.24
C LYS A 2 -4.05 -9.64 -60.91
N THR A 3 -3.25 -8.66 -60.48
CA THR A 3 -2.65 -8.61 -59.16
C THR A 3 -3.67 -8.01 -58.20
N SER A 4 -4.21 -8.83 -57.31
CA SER A 4 -5.11 -8.40 -56.23
C SER A 4 -4.26 -7.82 -55.07
N ALA A 5 -4.54 -6.58 -54.69
CA ALA A 5 -3.95 -5.94 -53.53
C ALA A 5 -4.53 -6.56 -52.22
N PRO A 6 -3.74 -6.74 -51.16
CA PRO A 6 -4.25 -7.22 -49.89
C PRO A 6 -5.03 -6.11 -49.16
N ALA A 7 -6.20 -6.48 -48.70
CA ALA A 7 -7.16 -5.63 -48.03
C ALA A 7 -6.63 -5.04 -46.71
N LEU A 8 -6.94 -3.79 -46.53
CA LEU A 8 -6.84 -3.00 -45.28
C LEU A 8 -7.79 -3.55 -44.18
N LEU A 9 -7.41 -4.68 -43.58
CA LEU A 9 -8.19 -5.29 -42.49
C LEU A 9 -7.66 -4.92 -41.09
N GLY A 10 -6.65 -4.06 -41.02
CA GLY A 10 -6.00 -3.69 -39.75
C GLY A 10 -6.44 -2.36 -39.10
N LEU A 11 -7.16 -1.49 -39.84
CA LEU A 11 -7.50 -0.14 -39.33
C LEU A 11 -8.84 -0.06 -38.60
N ALA A 12 -9.78 -0.97 -38.90
CA ALA A 12 -11.11 -0.98 -38.24
C ALA A 12 -11.09 -1.52 -36.81
N SER A 13 -10.12 -2.36 -36.44
CA SER A 13 -9.99 -2.89 -35.08
C SER A 13 -9.41 -1.90 -34.07
N VAL A 14 -8.49 -1.03 -34.55
CA VAL A 14 -7.84 -0.03 -33.67
C VAL A 14 -8.81 1.10 -33.29
N ASP A 15 -9.73 1.46 -34.19
CA ASP A 15 -10.74 2.48 -33.93
C ASP A 15 -11.89 1.94 -33.02
N ALA A 16 -12.19 0.65 -33.05
CA ALA A 16 -13.15 0.01 -32.16
C ALA A 16 -12.60 -0.08 -30.74
N GLU A 17 -11.35 -0.51 -30.58
CA GLU A 17 -10.67 -0.53 -29.24
C GLU A 17 -10.52 0.89 -28.65
N ARG A 18 -10.33 1.91 -29.52
CA ARG A 18 -10.23 3.31 -29.05
C ARG A 18 -11.59 3.90 -28.65
N LYS A 19 -12.70 3.40 -29.18
CA LYS A 19 -14.06 3.79 -28.77
C LYS A 19 -14.46 3.18 -27.42
N GLU A 20 -14.06 1.93 -27.13
CA GLU A 20 -14.29 1.30 -25.83
C GLU A 20 -13.46 1.95 -24.72
N ALA A 21 -12.28 2.50 -25.03
CA ALA A 21 -11.44 3.22 -24.06
C ALA A 21 -12.02 4.58 -23.62
N ASN A 22 -13.11 5.05 -24.18
CA ASN A 22 -13.74 6.33 -23.86
C ASN A 22 -15.02 6.19 -23.03
N GLU A 23 -15.34 4.99 -22.52
CA GLU A 23 -16.31 4.83 -21.46
C GLU A 23 -15.68 5.37 -20.17
N ILE A 24 -16.15 6.54 -19.75
CA ILE A 24 -15.79 7.16 -18.47
C ILE A 24 -16.41 6.29 -17.37
N PHE A 25 -15.67 5.27 -16.94
CA PHE A 25 -16.05 4.55 -15.72
C PHE A 25 -15.94 5.52 -14.56
N PRO A 26 -17.02 5.77 -13.82
CA PRO A 26 -16.95 6.63 -12.66
C PRO A 26 -16.04 5.96 -11.61
N VAL A 27 -14.80 6.43 -11.52
CA VAL A 27 -13.86 5.95 -10.49
C VAL A 27 -14.35 6.47 -9.16
N ARG A 28 -14.70 5.56 -8.25
CA ARG A 28 -15.11 5.92 -6.89
C ARG A 28 -13.89 6.31 -6.06
N PRO A 29 -14.01 7.27 -5.16
CA PRO A 29 -12.97 7.56 -4.18
C PRO A 29 -12.51 6.26 -3.48
N THR A 30 -11.21 5.97 -3.57
CA THR A 30 -10.66 4.69 -3.11
C THR A 30 -9.34 4.93 -2.39
N VAL A 31 -9.20 4.37 -1.20
CA VAL A 31 -7.94 4.35 -0.44
C VAL A 31 -7.35 2.95 -0.47
N PHE A 32 -6.15 2.82 -1.01
CA PHE A 32 -5.38 1.57 -0.99
C PHE A 32 -4.43 1.58 0.20
N VAL A 33 -4.56 0.59 1.07
CA VAL A 33 -3.72 0.45 2.27
C VAL A 33 -2.82 -0.77 2.12
N GLY A 34 -1.51 -0.54 1.98
CA GLY A 34 -0.50 -1.59 1.97
C GLY A 34 0.05 -1.83 3.38
N VAL A 35 -0.02 -3.06 3.87
CA VAL A 35 0.46 -3.43 5.20
C VAL A 35 1.58 -4.46 5.10
N GLY A 36 2.72 -4.16 5.72
CA GLY A 36 3.92 -5.00 5.66
C GLY A 36 4.61 -4.93 4.30
N GLY A 37 5.78 -5.57 4.16
CA GLY A 37 6.60 -5.50 2.96
C GLY A 37 5.87 -5.89 1.67
N MET A 38 5.04 -6.94 1.69
CA MET A 38 4.23 -7.35 0.53
C MET A 38 3.18 -6.29 0.17
N GLY A 39 2.52 -5.70 1.18
CA GLY A 39 1.56 -4.62 0.98
C GLY A 39 2.23 -3.37 0.39
N CYS A 40 3.39 -2.98 0.92
CA CYS A 40 4.18 -1.87 0.39
C CYS A 40 4.58 -2.11 -1.08
N ALA A 41 5.10 -3.30 -1.41
CA ALA A 41 5.46 -3.67 -2.78
C ALA A 41 4.26 -3.62 -3.73
N THR A 42 3.10 -4.06 -3.27
CA THR A 42 1.85 -4.02 -4.06
C THR A 42 1.43 -2.59 -4.35
N VAL A 43 1.45 -1.70 -3.36
CA VAL A 43 1.12 -0.28 -3.53
C VAL A 43 2.12 0.43 -4.45
N ILE A 44 3.41 0.15 -4.31
CA ILE A 44 4.44 0.68 -5.23
C ILE A 44 4.15 0.29 -6.68
N ASN A 45 3.83 -0.98 -6.93
CA ASN A 45 3.50 -1.45 -8.27
C ASN A 45 2.18 -0.86 -8.79
N LEU A 46 1.18 -0.72 -7.93
CA LEU A 46 -0.07 -0.03 -8.27
C LEU A 46 0.21 1.40 -8.74
N ARG A 47 0.99 2.18 -7.97
CA ARG A 47 1.34 3.56 -8.35
C ARG A 47 2.05 3.64 -9.70
N ARG A 48 3.00 2.74 -9.98
CA ARG A 48 3.64 2.66 -11.29
C ARG A 48 2.62 2.46 -12.41
N ARG A 49 1.70 1.50 -12.25
CA ARG A 49 0.65 1.23 -13.23
C ARG A 49 -0.29 2.42 -13.43
N LEU A 50 -0.64 3.11 -12.35
CA LEU A 50 -1.45 4.32 -12.44
C LEU A 50 -0.74 5.43 -13.21
N VAL A 51 0.55 5.64 -12.97
CA VAL A 51 1.33 6.63 -13.72
C VAL A 51 1.52 6.23 -15.19
N GLU A 52 1.76 4.95 -15.47
CA GLU A 52 1.84 4.43 -16.85
C GLU A 52 0.53 4.64 -17.62
N GLY A 53 -0.62 4.44 -16.97
CA GLY A 53 -1.94 4.57 -17.60
C GLY A 53 -2.47 5.99 -17.67
N PHE A 54 -2.19 6.83 -16.68
CA PHE A 54 -2.82 8.16 -16.50
C PHE A 54 -1.83 9.33 -16.46
N GLY A 55 -0.55 9.08 -16.63
CA GLY A 55 0.51 10.09 -16.67
C GLY A 55 1.00 10.54 -15.28
N SER A 56 0.15 10.69 -14.29
CA SER A 56 0.57 11.00 -12.92
C SER A 56 -0.45 10.53 -11.89
N CYS A 57 -0.01 10.24 -10.66
CA CYS A 57 -0.94 9.98 -9.54
C CYS A 57 -1.77 11.22 -9.17
N GLY A 58 -1.23 12.43 -9.36
CA GLY A 58 -1.95 13.68 -9.15
C GLY A 58 -3.14 13.91 -10.10
N SER A 59 -3.16 13.21 -11.24
CA SER A 59 -4.31 13.22 -12.15
C SER A 59 -5.51 12.41 -11.65
N LEU A 60 -5.33 11.66 -10.56
CA LEU A 60 -6.36 10.78 -9.98
C LEU A 60 -6.59 11.12 -8.50
N PRO A 61 -7.15 12.31 -8.21
CA PRO A 61 -7.33 12.76 -6.82
C PRO A 61 -8.23 11.83 -5.99
N MET A 62 -9.10 11.05 -6.65
CA MET A 62 -9.95 10.06 -5.99
C MET A 62 -9.20 8.78 -5.56
N ILE A 63 -7.92 8.60 -5.93
CA ILE A 63 -7.13 7.44 -5.53
C ILE A 63 -6.05 7.88 -4.55
N ARG A 64 -6.14 7.37 -3.33
CA ARG A 64 -5.13 7.59 -2.29
C ARG A 64 -4.44 6.28 -1.94
N THR A 65 -3.20 6.38 -1.51
CA THR A 65 -2.39 5.21 -1.12
C THR A 65 -1.78 5.47 0.24
N ILE A 66 -1.80 4.46 1.13
CA ILE A 66 -1.12 4.48 2.43
C ILE A 66 -0.31 3.20 2.54
N VAL A 67 0.90 3.29 3.07
CA VAL A 67 1.70 2.12 3.41
C VAL A 67 2.06 2.12 4.89
N MET A 68 2.02 0.94 5.51
CA MET A 68 2.33 0.75 6.93
C MET A 68 3.28 -0.42 7.10
N ASP A 69 4.37 -0.22 7.84
CA ASP A 69 5.28 -1.29 8.17
C ASP A 69 5.95 -1.06 9.53
N SER A 70 6.41 -2.13 10.14
CA SER A 70 7.28 -2.12 11.32
C SER A 70 8.76 -2.00 10.95
N ASP A 71 9.12 -2.13 9.68
CA ASP A 71 10.48 -1.96 9.19
C ASP A 71 10.70 -0.56 8.60
N LYS A 72 11.53 0.23 9.30
CA LYS A 72 11.91 1.57 8.84
C LYS A 72 12.73 1.59 7.56
N HIS A 73 13.49 0.51 7.28
CA HIS A 73 14.29 0.44 6.07
C HIS A 73 13.40 0.25 4.84
N GLU A 74 12.40 -0.62 4.93
CA GLU A 74 11.41 -0.81 3.88
C GLU A 74 10.63 0.48 3.59
N LEU A 75 10.20 1.18 4.64
CA LEU A 75 9.49 2.45 4.48
C LEU A 75 10.37 3.53 3.85
N ARG A 76 11.65 3.64 4.26
CA ARG A 76 12.59 4.56 3.63
C ARG A 76 12.85 4.19 2.17
N ALA A 77 13.08 2.91 1.88
CA ALA A 77 13.26 2.45 0.51
C ALA A 77 12.05 2.77 -0.38
N ALA A 78 10.84 2.81 0.18
CA ALA A 78 9.63 3.20 -0.55
C ALA A 78 9.56 4.72 -0.79
N THR A 79 10.03 5.55 0.15
CA THR A 79 10.01 7.02 0.03
C THR A 79 11.17 7.59 -0.77
N ASP A 80 12.35 6.96 -0.72
CA ASP A 80 13.57 7.44 -1.36
C ASP A 80 13.68 7.02 -2.84
N ARG A 81 12.64 6.38 -3.38
CA ARG A 81 12.58 5.97 -4.80
C ARG A 81 12.60 7.18 -5.72
N SER A 82 13.30 7.03 -6.84
CA SER A 82 13.34 8.01 -7.92
C SER A 82 12.32 7.74 -9.04
N ASP A 83 11.61 6.59 -8.98
CA ASP A 83 10.65 6.18 -10.00
C ASP A 83 9.20 6.54 -9.62
N SER A 84 8.28 6.30 -10.55
CA SER A 84 6.84 6.56 -10.40
C SER A 84 6.13 5.77 -9.28
N GLY A 85 6.80 4.75 -8.73
CA GLY A 85 6.32 3.99 -7.59
C GLY A 85 6.62 4.63 -6.23
N ARG A 86 7.30 5.79 -6.19
CA ARG A 86 7.63 6.50 -4.95
C ARG A 86 6.39 6.76 -4.10
N ILE A 87 6.50 6.45 -2.81
CA ILE A 87 5.44 6.76 -1.83
C ILE A 87 5.79 8.11 -1.18
N PRO A 88 4.88 9.08 -1.14
CA PRO A 88 5.06 10.33 -0.42
C PRO A 88 5.24 10.05 1.08
N PRO A 89 6.10 10.82 1.79
CA PRO A 89 6.33 10.62 3.23
C PRO A 89 5.07 10.73 4.09
N GLU A 90 4.12 11.57 3.70
CA GLU A 90 2.81 11.75 4.35
C GLU A 90 1.92 10.51 4.25
N ASP A 91 2.12 9.68 3.23
CA ASP A 91 1.39 8.43 3.00
C ASP A 91 2.03 7.22 3.72
N VAL A 92 3.03 7.45 4.57
CA VAL A 92 3.79 6.40 5.27
C VAL A 92 3.47 6.38 6.75
N VAL A 93 3.11 5.22 7.28
CA VAL A 93 2.84 5.01 8.71
C VAL A 93 3.80 3.97 9.28
N TYR A 94 4.70 4.39 10.17
CA TYR A 94 5.55 3.46 10.90
C TYR A 94 4.79 2.85 12.07
N ILE A 95 4.72 1.53 12.12
CA ILE A 95 4.00 0.76 13.15
C ILE A 95 4.92 -0.25 13.87
N GLY A 96 6.12 0.18 14.26
CA GLY A 96 7.05 -0.68 14.99
C GLY A 96 6.58 -1.02 16.40
N LEU A 97 7.00 -2.17 16.89
CA LEU A 97 6.75 -2.57 18.28
C LEU A 97 7.46 -1.62 19.26
N GLN A 98 6.89 -1.45 20.44
CA GLN A 98 7.57 -0.78 21.53
C GLN A 98 8.66 -1.68 22.11
N LYS A 99 9.50 -1.10 22.97
CA LYS A 99 10.49 -1.88 23.70
C LYS A 99 9.78 -2.88 24.64
N PRO A 100 10.31 -4.10 24.81
CA PRO A 100 9.67 -5.13 25.66
C PRO A 100 9.32 -4.66 27.07
N GLU A 101 10.13 -3.73 27.62
CA GLU A 101 9.91 -3.18 28.97
C GLU A 101 8.58 -2.42 29.09
N ASN A 102 8.16 -1.75 28.01
CA ASN A 102 6.95 -0.94 27.98
C ASN A 102 5.67 -1.79 28.04
N TYR A 103 5.75 -3.06 27.62
CA TYR A 103 4.61 -3.97 27.65
C TYR A 103 4.37 -4.63 29.01
N ARG A 104 5.32 -4.52 29.96
CA ARG A 104 5.21 -5.18 31.27
C ARG A 104 3.98 -4.73 32.05
N SER A 105 3.65 -3.46 32.00
CA SER A 105 2.46 -2.91 32.66
C SER A 105 1.15 -3.43 32.07
N GLN A 106 1.15 -3.81 30.80
CA GLN A 106 0.00 -4.30 30.04
C GLN A 106 -0.01 -5.83 29.89
N ALA A 107 0.95 -6.54 30.53
CA ALA A 107 1.14 -7.98 30.35
C ALA A 107 -0.14 -8.79 30.59
N ARG A 108 -0.94 -8.44 31.62
CA ARG A 108 -2.19 -9.14 31.95
C ARG A 108 -3.21 -9.05 30.81
N GLU A 109 -3.25 -7.94 30.11
CA GLU A 109 -4.19 -7.68 29.04
C GLU A 109 -3.74 -8.34 27.72
N ILE A 110 -2.47 -8.21 27.41
CA ILE A 110 -1.86 -8.80 26.22
C ILE A 110 -1.89 -10.33 26.27
N LEU A 111 -1.58 -10.93 27.42
CA LEU A 111 -1.61 -12.38 27.61
C LEU A 111 -3.01 -13.01 27.59
N ARG A 112 -4.08 -12.22 27.53
CA ARG A 112 -5.45 -12.74 27.28
C ARG A 112 -5.65 -13.24 25.86
N TRP A 113 -4.87 -12.72 24.90
CA TRP A 113 -5.03 -13.03 23.48
C TRP A 113 -3.71 -13.43 22.80
N MET A 114 -2.56 -13.24 23.44
CA MET A 114 -1.24 -13.59 22.93
C MET A 114 -0.64 -14.72 23.76
N ASP A 115 -0.09 -15.72 23.09
CA ASP A 115 0.66 -16.80 23.75
C ASP A 115 1.92 -16.24 24.45
N ARG A 116 2.22 -16.81 25.63
CA ARG A 116 3.39 -16.41 26.44
C ARG A 116 4.70 -16.42 25.67
N ARG A 117 4.90 -17.40 24.79
CA ARG A 117 6.13 -17.51 23.99
C ARG A 117 6.39 -16.27 23.14
N TRP A 118 5.34 -15.65 22.57
CA TRP A 118 5.45 -14.44 21.77
C TRP A 118 5.65 -13.21 22.63
N PHE A 119 4.97 -13.14 23.76
CA PHE A 119 5.09 -12.03 24.69
C PHE A 119 6.48 -11.94 25.33
N TYR A 120 7.06 -13.07 25.74
CA TYR A 120 8.41 -13.11 26.31
C TYR A 120 9.51 -13.16 25.25
N GLY A 121 9.19 -13.48 24.00
CA GLY A 121 10.10 -13.52 22.87
C GLY A 121 10.02 -12.28 21.97
N LEU A 122 9.59 -11.12 22.49
CA LEU A 122 9.51 -9.88 21.70
C LEU A 122 10.88 -9.49 21.15
N PRO A 123 10.97 -9.23 19.83
CA PRO A 123 12.24 -8.92 19.19
C PRO A 123 12.76 -7.54 19.60
N LYS A 124 14.07 -7.44 19.85
CA LYS A 124 14.75 -6.16 20.12
C LYS A 124 14.78 -5.23 18.92
N SER A 125 14.62 -5.78 17.72
CA SER A 125 14.50 -5.04 16.47
C SER A 125 13.28 -4.12 16.39
N GLN A 126 12.28 -4.35 17.24
CA GLN A 126 10.98 -3.67 17.20
C GLN A 126 10.19 -3.97 15.90
N GLN A 127 10.62 -4.95 15.12
CA GLN A 127 9.93 -5.42 13.92
C GLN A 127 9.00 -6.59 14.25
N THR A 128 7.99 -6.79 13.42
CA THR A 128 7.02 -7.90 13.63
C THR A 128 7.50 -9.23 13.07
N GLU A 129 8.60 -9.22 12.29
CA GLU A 129 9.25 -10.41 11.70
C GLU A 129 8.27 -11.36 10.99
N GLY A 130 7.18 -10.82 10.42
CA GLY A 130 6.13 -11.61 9.77
C GLY A 130 5.23 -12.41 10.73
N LEU A 131 5.38 -12.24 12.03
CA LEU A 131 4.61 -12.97 13.04
C LEU A 131 3.27 -12.27 13.31
N ARG A 132 2.16 -12.93 13.00
CA ARG A 132 0.81 -12.39 13.16
C ARG A 132 0.49 -11.83 14.56
N PRO A 133 0.87 -12.50 15.67
CA PRO A 133 0.63 -11.95 17.02
C PRO A 133 1.32 -10.61 17.25
N LEU A 134 2.54 -10.45 16.73
CA LEU A 134 3.32 -9.21 16.82
C LEU A 134 2.74 -8.13 15.91
N GLY A 135 2.27 -8.49 14.72
CA GLY A 135 1.55 -7.57 13.83
C GLY A 135 0.28 -7.03 14.48
N ARG A 136 -0.50 -7.89 15.17
CA ARG A 136 -1.67 -7.47 15.94
C ARG A 136 -1.30 -6.51 17.06
N LEU A 137 -0.21 -6.77 17.79
CA LEU A 137 0.27 -5.90 18.86
C LEU A 137 0.67 -4.52 18.30
N ALA A 138 1.44 -4.49 17.21
CA ALA A 138 1.80 -3.26 16.53
C ALA A 138 0.57 -2.43 16.09
N PHE A 139 -0.45 -3.07 15.55
CA PHE A 139 -1.72 -2.42 15.19
C PHE A 139 -2.46 -1.82 16.39
N ILE A 140 -2.47 -2.52 17.53
CA ILE A 140 -3.08 -2.02 18.77
C ILE A 140 -2.33 -0.79 19.28
N ASP A 141 -1.00 -0.86 19.32
CA ASP A 141 -0.14 0.23 19.81
C ASP A 141 -0.31 1.51 18.97
N HIS A 142 -0.43 1.36 17.65
CA HIS A 142 -0.51 2.46 16.71
C HIS A 142 -1.93 2.78 16.21
N GLY A 143 -2.96 2.23 16.87
CA GLY A 143 -4.35 2.34 16.43
C GLY A 143 -4.84 3.78 16.19
N ASN A 144 -4.41 4.73 17.03
CA ASN A 144 -4.77 6.14 16.86
C ASN A 144 -4.08 6.77 15.65
N GLN A 145 -2.79 6.48 15.44
CA GLN A 145 -2.02 6.96 14.30
C GLN A 145 -2.56 6.39 12.98
N ILE A 146 -2.85 5.10 12.94
CA ILE A 146 -3.45 4.42 11.77
C ILE A 146 -4.81 5.04 11.44
N ARG A 147 -5.64 5.24 12.45
CA ARG A 147 -6.97 5.87 12.26
C ARG A 147 -6.87 7.28 11.73
N ALA A 148 -5.92 8.08 12.23
CA ALA A 148 -5.68 9.43 11.77
C ALA A 148 -5.25 9.45 10.30
N ALA A 149 -4.28 8.61 9.91
CA ALA A 149 -3.80 8.53 8.53
C ALA A 149 -4.91 8.09 7.55
N ILE A 150 -5.74 7.11 7.93
CA ILE A 150 -6.86 6.68 7.09
C ILE A 150 -7.91 7.80 6.96
N ARG A 151 -8.21 8.50 8.04
CA ARG A 151 -9.16 9.63 8.01
C ARG A 151 -8.67 10.75 7.12
N GLU A 152 -7.41 11.15 7.24
CA GLU A 152 -6.79 12.17 6.39
C GLU A 152 -6.85 11.79 4.91
N ALA A 153 -6.58 10.51 4.58
CA ALA A 153 -6.67 10.03 3.22
C ALA A 153 -8.11 10.00 2.65
N ILE A 154 -9.13 9.95 3.50
CA ILE A 154 -10.54 9.98 3.09
C ILE A 154 -11.03 11.43 2.93
N GLU A 155 -10.54 12.35 3.76
CA GLU A 155 -11.00 13.75 3.81
C GLU A 155 -10.26 14.67 2.83
N SER A 156 -9.09 14.24 2.32
CA SER A 156 -8.26 14.96 1.35
C SER A 156 -8.64 14.69 -0.09
#